data_e0d0eb589dc7c4ddedc2756081907b07
#
_entry.id   e0d0eb589dc7c4ddedc2756081907b07
#
_cell.length_a   1.000
_cell.length_b   1.000
_cell.length_c   1.000
_cell.angle_alpha   90.00
_cell.angle_beta   90.00
_cell.angle_gamma   90.00
#
_symmetry.space_group_name_H-M   'P 1'
#
loop_
_entity.id
_entity.type
_entity.pdbx_description
1 polymer ?
#
loop_
_entity_poly.entity_id
_entity_poly.type
_entity_poly.pdbx_seq_one_letter_code
_entity_poly.pdbx_strand_id
1 'polypeptide(L)'
;MLTNRGRCFIGSHPMAGAETQGIENAYADLIKGATVALTNPHGAPEARVQQLAAFWEALGTSTYLMDPVNHDRTVARISHCPHILAALCARGATLGQEPMEDLQRLAASGFRDTTRVCSGGANMWADILWENDVAVRAALHDCVNDLHHLIDLLETQDKEGVRQWLIAAKNARETVRKS
;
A
#
# COMPACT_ATOMS: atom_id res chain seq x y z
N MET A 1 22.72 10.30 -0.05
CA MET A 1 24.20 10.28 0.08
C MET A 1 24.67 10.59 1.51
N LEU A 2 24.20 9.82 2.52
CA LEU A 2 24.61 9.97 3.94
C LEU A 2 25.70 8.99 4.37
N THR A 3 26.18 8.13 3.49
CA THR A 3 26.92 6.91 3.81
C THR A 3 28.45 7.04 3.83
N ASN A 4 29.03 8.16 3.37
CA ASN A 4 30.50 8.22 3.19
C ASN A 4 31.28 8.85 4.38
N ARG A 5 30.68 8.95 5.58
CA ARG A 5 31.36 9.56 6.76
C ARG A 5 31.31 8.70 8.03
N GLY A 6 31.31 7.36 7.89
CA GLY A 6 31.23 6.46 9.06
C GLY A 6 29.92 6.55 9.85
N ARG A 7 28.86 7.07 9.25
CA ARG A 7 27.52 7.15 9.85
C ARG A 7 26.74 5.89 9.52
N CYS A 8 26.17 5.25 10.54
CA CYS A 8 25.23 4.14 10.36
C CYS A 8 23.87 4.70 9.93
N PHE A 9 23.28 4.13 8.88
CA PHE A 9 21.87 4.37 8.51
C PHE A 9 21.10 3.06 8.64
N ILE A 10 19.99 3.10 9.38
CA ILE A 10 19.03 2.01 9.50
C ILE A 10 17.68 2.63 9.17
N GLY A 11 17.01 2.13 8.12
CA GLY A 11 15.68 2.60 7.76
C GLY A 11 14.64 2.08 8.74
N SER A 12 13.63 2.89 9.02
CA SER A 12 12.48 2.53 9.85
C SER A 12 11.20 3.00 9.17
N HIS A 13 10.28 2.09 8.93
CA HIS A 13 8.97 2.40 8.34
C HIS A 13 7.85 1.86 9.22
N PRO A 14 7.23 2.69 10.08
CA PRO A 14 6.04 2.30 10.81
C PRO A 14 4.88 2.07 9.84
N MET A 15 4.34 0.85 9.83
CA MET A 15 3.16 0.51 9.02
C MET A 15 1.89 1.02 9.69
N ALA A 16 1.81 2.34 9.80
CA ALA A 16 0.70 3.07 10.39
C ALA A 16 0.47 4.36 9.61
N GLY A 17 -0.76 4.80 9.55
CA GLY A 17 -1.10 6.04 8.84
C GLY A 17 -2.55 6.43 9.08
N ALA A 18 -2.84 7.70 8.80
CA ALA A 18 -4.19 8.25 8.76
C ALA A 18 -4.42 8.93 7.40
N GLU A 19 -5.67 9.10 7.02
CA GLU A 19 -6.03 9.79 5.78
C GLU A 19 -5.90 11.31 5.92
N THR A 20 -5.91 11.79 7.16
CA THR A 20 -5.76 13.20 7.50
C THR A 20 -4.28 13.57 7.64
N GLN A 21 -3.91 14.76 7.19
CA GLN A 21 -2.56 15.31 7.28
C GLN A 21 -2.52 16.46 8.29
N GLY A 22 -1.30 16.81 8.70
CA GLY A 22 -1.04 17.93 9.59
C GLY A 22 -0.92 17.53 11.05
N ILE A 23 -0.18 18.36 11.80
CA ILE A 23 0.08 18.11 13.23
C ILE A 23 -1.21 18.13 14.07
N GLU A 24 -2.22 18.86 13.62
CA GLU A 24 -3.54 18.95 14.25
C GLU A 24 -4.30 17.61 14.27
N ASN A 25 -3.92 16.69 13.41
CA ASN A 25 -4.50 15.35 13.33
C ASN A 25 -3.63 14.28 14.02
N ALA A 26 -2.52 14.68 14.64
CA ALA A 26 -1.64 13.76 15.36
C ALA A 26 -2.28 13.28 16.67
N TYR A 27 -2.16 12.01 16.96
CA TYR A 27 -2.58 11.43 18.25
C TYR A 27 -1.56 10.38 18.73
N ALA A 28 -1.42 10.26 20.05
CA ALA A 28 -0.34 9.48 20.67
C ALA A 28 -0.36 7.98 20.30
N ASP A 29 -1.55 7.41 20.09
CA ASP A 29 -1.70 5.97 19.82
C ASP A 29 -1.64 5.61 18.32
N LEU A 30 -1.31 6.56 17.42
CA LEU A 30 -1.28 6.33 15.97
C LEU A 30 -0.45 5.10 15.56
N ILE A 31 0.70 4.92 16.19
CA ILE A 31 1.64 3.84 15.86
C ILE A 31 1.51 2.63 16.79
N LYS A 32 0.71 2.70 17.86
CA LYS A 32 0.57 1.64 18.85
C LYS A 32 0.01 0.36 18.24
N GLY A 33 0.70 -0.76 18.43
CA GLY A 33 0.35 -2.05 17.85
C GLY A 33 0.76 -2.20 16.37
N ALA A 34 1.32 -1.15 15.75
CA ALA A 34 1.82 -1.24 14.38
C ALA A 34 3.11 -2.06 14.29
N THR A 35 3.36 -2.64 13.13
CA THR A 35 4.66 -3.21 12.79
C THR A 35 5.56 -2.13 12.19
N VAL A 36 6.81 -2.07 12.64
CA VAL A 36 7.85 -1.21 12.05
C VAL A 36 8.79 -2.06 11.22
N ALA A 37 8.80 -1.87 9.91
CA ALA A 37 9.79 -2.48 9.04
C ALA A 37 11.15 -1.78 9.25
N LEU A 38 12.17 -2.56 9.64
CA LEU A 38 13.55 -2.09 9.76
C LEU A 38 14.35 -2.59 8.56
N THR A 39 15.19 -1.73 7.98
CA THR A 39 16.11 -2.10 6.91
C THR A 39 17.53 -1.66 7.24
N ASN A 40 18.50 -2.53 6.95
CA ASN A 40 19.92 -2.26 7.23
C ASN A 40 20.77 -2.36 5.95
N PRO A 41 20.59 -1.43 4.99
CA PRO A 41 21.19 -1.52 3.64
C PRO A 41 22.72 -1.40 3.64
N HIS A 42 23.32 -0.89 4.72
CA HIS A 42 24.74 -0.61 4.80
C HIS A 42 25.46 -1.40 5.89
N GLY A 43 24.85 -2.45 6.43
CA GLY A 43 25.47 -3.32 7.41
C GLY A 43 25.84 -2.62 8.71
N ALA A 44 24.95 -1.78 9.25
CA ALA A 44 25.14 -1.23 10.59
C ALA A 44 25.34 -2.36 11.62
N PRO A 45 26.16 -2.16 12.67
CA PRO A 45 26.37 -3.17 13.68
C PRO A 45 25.07 -3.66 14.30
N GLU A 46 24.94 -4.96 14.54
CA GLU A 46 23.75 -5.62 15.09
C GLU A 46 23.26 -4.93 16.37
N ALA A 47 24.15 -4.52 17.27
CA ALA A 47 23.80 -3.80 18.49
C ALA A 47 23.05 -2.48 18.21
N ARG A 48 23.28 -1.82 17.07
CA ARG A 48 22.56 -0.61 16.67
C ARG A 48 21.17 -0.93 16.15
N VAL A 49 21.03 -2.02 15.41
CA VAL A 49 19.72 -2.52 14.93
C VAL A 49 18.86 -2.88 16.14
N GLN A 50 19.40 -3.62 17.10
CA GLN A 50 18.71 -4.01 18.33
C GLN A 50 18.33 -2.78 19.19
N GLN A 51 19.21 -1.78 19.29
CA GLN A 51 18.91 -0.55 20.01
C GLN A 51 17.73 0.20 19.38
N LEU A 52 17.68 0.26 18.04
CA LEU A 52 16.59 0.91 17.32
C LEU A 52 15.28 0.10 17.44
N ALA A 53 15.36 -1.24 17.37
CA ALA A 53 14.22 -2.11 17.60
C ALA A 53 13.62 -1.88 18.99
N ALA A 54 14.45 -1.91 20.04
CA ALA A 54 14.02 -1.66 21.40
C ALA A 54 13.37 -0.27 21.59
N PHE A 55 13.87 0.75 20.88
CA PHE A 55 13.24 2.08 20.86
C PHE A 55 11.81 2.02 20.33
N TRP A 56 11.60 1.38 19.18
CA TRP A 56 10.26 1.26 18.59
C TRP A 56 9.32 0.40 19.46
N GLU A 57 9.82 -0.70 20.01
CA GLU A 57 9.05 -1.59 20.88
C GLU A 57 8.63 -0.88 22.17
N ALA A 58 9.46 0.00 22.72
CA ALA A 58 9.10 0.84 23.88
C ALA A 58 7.96 1.82 23.56
N LEU A 59 7.71 2.14 22.29
CA LEU A 59 6.56 2.93 21.84
C LEU A 59 5.30 2.08 21.58
N GLY A 60 5.33 0.79 21.91
CA GLY A 60 4.20 -0.12 21.76
C GLY A 60 4.01 -0.70 20.36
N THR A 61 5.08 -0.70 19.55
CA THR A 61 5.10 -1.32 18.22
C THR A 61 5.76 -2.71 18.27
N SER A 62 5.66 -3.47 17.18
CA SER A 62 6.52 -4.62 16.91
C SER A 62 7.52 -4.26 15.81
N THR A 63 8.69 -4.91 15.78
CA THR A 63 9.69 -4.65 14.75
C THR A 63 9.91 -5.87 13.86
N TYR A 64 10.19 -5.63 12.58
CA TYR A 64 10.47 -6.67 11.60
C TYR A 64 11.66 -6.24 10.72
N LEU A 65 12.81 -6.91 10.90
CA LEU A 65 14.00 -6.64 10.09
C LEU A 65 13.88 -7.37 8.75
N MET A 66 14.05 -6.64 7.65
CA MET A 66 13.95 -7.20 6.31
C MET A 66 14.94 -6.56 5.34
N ASP A 67 15.13 -7.22 4.22
CA ASP A 67 15.94 -6.68 3.11
C ASP A 67 15.25 -5.45 2.50
N PRO A 68 16.01 -4.38 2.16
CA PRO A 68 15.42 -3.14 1.59
C PRO A 68 14.65 -3.36 0.29
N VAL A 69 15.17 -4.21 -0.62
CA VAL A 69 14.52 -4.48 -1.90
C VAL A 69 13.21 -5.25 -1.67
N ASN A 70 13.20 -6.18 -0.71
CA ASN A 70 11.98 -6.87 -0.33
C ASN A 70 10.98 -5.94 0.35
N HIS A 71 11.45 -4.98 1.18
CA HIS A 71 10.60 -3.92 1.72
C HIS A 71 9.88 -3.17 0.61
N ASP A 72 10.63 -2.62 -0.35
CA ASP A 72 10.09 -1.79 -1.42
C ASP A 72 9.09 -2.54 -2.30
N ARG A 73 9.39 -3.82 -2.63
CA ARG A 73 8.47 -4.70 -3.36
C ARG A 73 7.20 -5.00 -2.57
N THR A 74 7.34 -5.22 -1.26
CA THR A 74 6.19 -5.53 -0.40
C THR A 74 5.27 -4.34 -0.28
N VAL A 75 5.79 -3.15 0.06
CA VAL A 75 4.95 -1.95 0.21
C VAL A 75 4.35 -1.50 -1.13
N ALA A 76 5.03 -1.74 -2.25
CA ALA A 76 4.44 -1.51 -3.56
C ALA A 76 3.14 -2.30 -3.75
N ARG A 77 3.07 -3.56 -3.30
CA ARG A 77 1.90 -4.44 -3.46
C ARG A 77 0.80 -4.19 -2.43
N ILE A 78 1.15 -3.95 -1.16
CA ILE A 78 0.16 -3.88 -0.07
C ILE A 78 -0.26 -2.45 0.29
N SER A 79 0.43 -1.44 -0.22
CA SER A 79 0.17 -0.03 0.07
C SER A 79 0.04 0.81 -1.21
N HIS A 80 1.09 0.87 -2.05
CA HIS A 80 1.12 1.79 -3.19
C HIS A 80 0.13 1.39 -4.30
N CYS A 81 0.14 0.12 -4.70
CA CYS A 81 -0.79 -0.39 -5.71
C CYS A 81 -2.26 -0.28 -5.27
N PRO A 82 -2.67 -0.65 -4.05
CA PRO A 82 -4.02 -0.39 -3.56
C PRO A 82 -4.44 1.08 -3.63
N HIS A 83 -3.56 2.02 -3.30
CA HIS A 83 -3.84 3.45 -3.41
C HIS A 83 -4.09 3.88 -4.87
N ILE A 84 -3.24 3.41 -5.79
CA ILE A 84 -3.39 3.70 -7.23
C ILE A 84 -4.69 3.10 -7.77
N LEU A 85 -5.03 1.86 -7.40
CA LEU A 85 -6.28 1.20 -7.82
C LEU A 85 -7.50 1.94 -7.27
N ALA A 86 -7.45 2.41 -6.03
CA ALA A 86 -8.50 3.27 -5.46
C ALA A 86 -8.66 4.57 -6.25
N ALA A 87 -7.55 5.22 -6.62
CA ALA A 87 -7.56 6.42 -7.45
C ALA A 87 -8.10 6.15 -8.86
N LEU A 88 -7.76 5.01 -9.46
CA LEU A 88 -8.32 4.57 -10.74
C LEU A 88 -9.83 4.32 -10.65
N CYS A 89 -10.33 3.67 -9.59
CA CYS A 89 -11.75 3.48 -9.36
C CYS A 89 -12.49 4.84 -9.25
N ALA A 90 -11.92 5.79 -8.48
CA ALA A 90 -12.51 7.11 -8.33
C ALA A 90 -12.56 7.89 -9.65
N ARG A 91 -11.44 7.89 -10.42
CA ARG A 91 -11.38 8.52 -11.74
C ARG A 91 -12.28 7.81 -12.75
N GLY A 92 -12.27 6.48 -12.76
CA GLY A 92 -13.07 5.67 -13.66
C GLY A 92 -14.56 5.97 -13.58
N ALA A 93 -15.07 6.28 -12.38
CA ALA A 93 -16.45 6.67 -12.18
C ALA A 93 -16.85 7.95 -12.93
N THR A 94 -15.90 8.78 -13.35
CA THR A 94 -16.14 10.05 -14.07
C THR A 94 -15.68 10.03 -15.52
N LEU A 95 -15.23 8.90 -16.06
CA LEU A 95 -14.80 8.78 -17.45
C LEU A 95 -15.94 8.44 -18.41
N GLY A 96 -17.08 8.00 -17.89
CA GLY A 96 -18.27 7.69 -18.67
C GLY A 96 -19.10 8.93 -19.03
N GLN A 97 -20.28 8.69 -19.61
CA GLN A 97 -21.24 9.73 -19.97
C GLN A 97 -22.44 9.76 -19.02
N GLU A 98 -22.39 9.01 -17.94
CA GLU A 98 -23.46 8.92 -16.94
C GLU A 98 -23.65 10.26 -16.26
N PRO A 99 -24.93 10.67 -16.00
CA PRO A 99 -25.23 11.90 -15.30
C PRO A 99 -24.58 11.90 -13.90
N MET A 100 -23.92 13.00 -13.54
CA MET A 100 -23.26 13.14 -12.22
C MET A 100 -24.25 12.93 -11.06
N GLU A 101 -25.50 13.33 -11.22
CA GLU A 101 -26.53 13.13 -10.20
C GLU A 101 -26.78 11.64 -9.93
N ASP A 102 -26.77 10.79 -10.97
CA ASP A 102 -26.97 9.36 -10.82
C ASP A 102 -25.74 8.72 -10.12
N LEU A 103 -24.55 9.12 -10.51
CA LEU A 103 -23.33 8.67 -9.84
C LEU A 103 -23.33 9.01 -8.35
N GLN A 104 -23.70 10.25 -7.99
CA GLN A 104 -23.78 10.70 -6.60
C GLN A 104 -24.85 9.96 -5.79
N ARG A 105 -26.01 9.71 -6.37
CA ARG A 105 -27.13 9.00 -5.72
C ARG A 105 -26.84 7.51 -5.51
N LEU A 106 -26.13 6.88 -6.46
CA LEU A 106 -25.85 5.45 -6.44
C LEU A 106 -24.50 5.07 -5.79
N ALA A 107 -23.62 6.05 -5.48
CA ALA A 107 -22.36 5.83 -4.79
C ALA A 107 -22.60 5.35 -3.35
N ALA A 108 -22.68 4.04 -3.16
CA ALA A 108 -22.90 3.37 -1.88
C ALA A 108 -21.57 3.06 -1.16
N SER A 109 -21.62 2.23 -0.10
CA SER A 109 -20.46 1.87 0.72
C SER A 109 -19.32 1.26 -0.09
N GLY A 110 -19.62 0.39 -1.07
CA GLY A 110 -18.60 -0.22 -1.90
C GLY A 110 -17.70 0.80 -2.60
N PHE A 111 -18.29 1.85 -3.20
CA PHE A 111 -17.51 2.93 -3.82
C PHE A 111 -16.73 3.73 -2.77
N ARG A 112 -17.41 4.15 -1.69
CA ARG A 112 -16.78 4.96 -0.63
C ARG A 112 -15.61 4.24 0.04
N ASP A 113 -15.79 2.98 0.41
CA ASP A 113 -14.77 2.19 1.12
C ASP A 113 -13.57 1.90 0.21
N THR A 114 -13.82 1.57 -1.08
CA THR A 114 -12.75 1.32 -2.03
C THR A 114 -11.95 2.57 -2.37
N THR A 115 -12.62 3.73 -2.53
CA THR A 115 -11.95 4.97 -2.96
C THR A 115 -11.44 5.83 -1.82
N ARG A 116 -11.79 5.52 -0.57
CA ARG A 116 -11.43 6.31 0.62
C ARG A 116 -9.93 6.63 0.70
N VAL A 117 -9.08 5.63 0.47
CA VAL A 117 -7.63 5.77 0.61
C VAL A 117 -7.00 6.71 -0.44
N CYS A 118 -7.66 6.97 -1.57
CA CYS A 118 -7.13 7.90 -2.58
C CYS A 118 -7.26 9.39 -2.20
N SER A 119 -7.86 9.71 -1.04
CA SER A 119 -7.97 11.08 -0.53
C SER A 119 -6.66 11.61 0.10
N GLY A 120 -5.61 10.81 0.16
CA GLY A 120 -4.29 11.23 0.64
C GLY A 120 -3.69 12.37 -0.17
N GLY A 121 -2.79 13.14 0.43
CA GLY A 121 -2.17 14.32 -0.19
C GLY A 121 -1.40 13.99 -1.47
N ALA A 122 -1.77 14.61 -2.58
CA ALA A 122 -1.24 14.31 -3.91
C ALA A 122 0.30 14.47 -4.01
N ASN A 123 0.87 15.49 -3.38
CA ASN A 123 2.33 15.70 -3.40
C ASN A 123 3.07 14.56 -2.69
N MET A 124 2.62 14.19 -1.50
CA MET A 124 3.20 13.07 -0.74
C MET A 124 3.15 11.77 -1.54
N TRP A 125 2.00 11.47 -2.16
CA TRP A 125 1.86 10.26 -2.94
C TRP A 125 2.67 10.28 -4.24
N ALA A 126 2.82 11.45 -4.87
CA ALA A 126 3.71 11.59 -6.03
C ALA A 126 5.16 11.23 -5.66
N ASP A 127 5.65 11.74 -4.53
CA ASP A 127 6.99 11.43 -4.04
C ASP A 127 7.14 9.93 -3.68
N ILE A 128 6.18 9.33 -2.98
CA ILE A 128 6.17 7.89 -2.65
C ILE A 128 6.25 7.03 -3.91
N LEU A 129 5.44 7.34 -4.91
CA LEU A 129 5.39 6.55 -6.15
C LEU A 129 6.65 6.73 -6.99
N TRP A 130 7.25 7.93 -6.96
CA TRP A 130 8.48 8.24 -7.67
C TRP A 130 9.69 7.55 -7.06
N GLU A 131 9.82 7.59 -5.73
CA GLU A 131 10.94 6.98 -5.01
C GLU A 131 10.92 5.44 -5.08
N ASN A 132 9.75 4.83 -5.24
CA ASN A 132 9.59 3.37 -5.38
C ASN A 132 9.12 2.95 -6.78
N ASP A 133 9.47 3.70 -7.82
CA ASP A 133 8.90 3.58 -9.17
C ASP A 133 9.08 2.18 -9.78
N VAL A 134 10.23 1.55 -9.60
CA VAL A 134 10.54 0.23 -10.17
C VAL A 134 9.62 -0.85 -9.61
N ALA A 135 9.44 -0.91 -8.28
CA ALA A 135 8.60 -1.90 -7.66
C ALA A 135 7.10 -1.60 -7.90
N VAL A 136 6.72 -0.32 -7.91
CA VAL A 136 5.35 0.11 -8.21
C VAL A 136 4.96 -0.26 -9.64
N ARG A 137 5.81 0.04 -10.63
CA ARG A 137 5.54 -0.34 -12.02
C ARG A 137 5.40 -1.84 -12.20
N ALA A 138 6.27 -2.64 -11.56
CA ALA A 138 6.16 -4.09 -11.59
C ALA A 138 4.81 -4.58 -11.03
N ALA A 139 4.39 -4.06 -9.86
CA ALA A 139 3.11 -4.42 -9.26
C ALA A 139 1.93 -4.00 -10.14
N LEU A 140 1.99 -2.83 -10.79
CA LEU A 140 0.94 -2.36 -11.69
C LEU A 140 0.86 -3.20 -12.97
N HIS A 141 1.98 -3.63 -13.53
CA HIS A 141 1.96 -4.55 -14.68
C HIS A 141 1.27 -5.87 -14.36
N ASP A 142 1.52 -6.43 -13.17
CA ASP A 142 0.81 -7.63 -12.72
C ASP A 142 -0.71 -7.37 -12.64
N CYS A 143 -1.14 -6.23 -12.08
CA CYS A 143 -2.56 -5.87 -12.01
C CYS A 143 -3.19 -5.67 -13.40
N VAL A 144 -2.46 -5.06 -14.34
CA VAL A 144 -2.94 -4.88 -15.72
C VAL A 144 -3.11 -6.22 -16.41
N ASN A 145 -2.17 -7.16 -16.24
CA ASN A 145 -2.27 -8.49 -16.82
C ASN A 145 -3.47 -9.27 -16.24
N ASP A 146 -3.69 -9.18 -14.92
CA ASP A 146 -4.82 -9.83 -14.26
C ASP A 146 -6.17 -9.20 -14.68
N LEU A 147 -6.19 -7.87 -14.89
CA LEU A 147 -7.37 -7.17 -15.42
C LEU A 147 -7.67 -7.58 -16.87
N HIS A 148 -6.66 -7.72 -17.73
CA HIS A 148 -6.85 -8.25 -19.08
C HIS A 148 -7.43 -9.66 -19.05
N HIS A 149 -6.91 -10.54 -18.19
CA HIS A 149 -7.46 -11.87 -18.03
C HIS A 149 -8.94 -11.85 -17.64
N LEU A 150 -9.34 -10.97 -16.70
CA LEU A 150 -10.75 -10.82 -16.33
C LEU A 150 -11.60 -10.30 -17.51
N ILE A 151 -11.08 -9.37 -18.31
CA ILE A 151 -11.76 -8.87 -19.52
C ILE A 151 -11.97 -10.01 -20.51
N ASP A 152 -10.96 -10.84 -20.78
CA ASP A 152 -11.04 -11.98 -21.68
C ASP A 152 -12.11 -12.99 -21.23
N LEU A 153 -12.20 -13.26 -19.91
CA LEU A 153 -13.24 -14.13 -19.33
C LEU A 153 -14.66 -13.55 -19.56
N LEU A 154 -14.81 -12.24 -19.45
CA LEU A 154 -16.09 -11.55 -19.69
C LEU A 154 -16.46 -11.56 -21.18
N GLU A 155 -15.50 -11.29 -22.08
CA GLU A 155 -15.70 -11.29 -23.53
C GLU A 155 -16.08 -12.68 -24.05
N THR A 156 -15.45 -13.72 -23.50
CA THR A 156 -15.76 -15.12 -23.83
C THR A 156 -16.99 -15.67 -23.09
N GLN A 157 -17.63 -14.87 -22.25
CA GLN A 157 -18.80 -15.23 -21.42
C GLN A 157 -18.51 -16.44 -20.50
N ASP A 158 -17.26 -16.64 -20.09
CA ASP A 158 -16.84 -17.69 -19.16
C ASP A 158 -17.22 -17.34 -17.71
N LYS A 159 -18.48 -17.55 -17.37
CA LYS A 159 -19.01 -17.28 -16.02
C LYS A 159 -18.30 -18.10 -14.94
N GLU A 160 -17.88 -19.33 -15.25
CA GLU A 160 -17.18 -20.17 -14.28
C GLU A 160 -15.76 -19.66 -14.04
N GLY A 161 -15.04 -19.25 -15.09
CA GLY A 161 -13.75 -18.61 -14.98
C GLY A 161 -13.81 -17.34 -14.13
N VAL A 162 -14.80 -16.46 -14.36
CA VAL A 162 -15.03 -15.27 -13.51
C VAL A 162 -15.28 -15.66 -12.05
N ARG A 163 -16.06 -16.69 -11.79
CA ARG A 163 -16.31 -17.18 -10.42
C ARG A 163 -15.02 -17.68 -9.76
N GLN A 164 -14.19 -18.40 -10.46
CA GLN A 164 -12.89 -18.88 -9.94
C GLN A 164 -11.94 -17.73 -9.67
N TRP A 165 -11.87 -16.74 -10.54
CA TRP A 165 -11.08 -15.53 -10.34
C TRP A 165 -11.48 -14.80 -9.03
N LEU A 166 -12.78 -14.61 -8.79
CA LEU A 166 -13.30 -14.00 -7.56
C LEU A 166 -12.98 -14.83 -6.29
N ILE A 167 -13.04 -16.16 -6.39
CA ILE A 167 -12.66 -17.06 -5.29
C ILE A 167 -11.16 -16.91 -4.99
N ALA A 168 -10.31 -16.86 -6.02
CA ALA A 168 -8.88 -16.65 -5.84
C ALA A 168 -8.57 -15.32 -5.15
N ALA A 169 -9.25 -14.24 -5.55
CA ALA A 169 -9.10 -12.93 -4.91
C ALA A 169 -9.51 -12.96 -3.43
N LYS A 170 -10.64 -13.62 -3.09
CA LYS A 170 -11.07 -13.80 -1.70
C LYS A 170 -10.02 -14.57 -0.88
N ASN A 171 -9.50 -15.67 -1.41
CA ASN A 171 -8.49 -16.49 -0.73
C ASN A 171 -7.18 -15.73 -0.52
N ALA A 172 -6.73 -14.95 -1.51
CA ALA A 172 -5.56 -14.09 -1.40
C ALA A 172 -5.73 -13.06 -0.26
N ARG A 173 -6.89 -12.40 -0.17
CA ARG A 173 -7.20 -11.48 0.91
C ARG A 173 -7.11 -12.14 2.30
N GLU A 174 -7.72 -13.33 2.45
CA GLU A 174 -7.68 -14.06 3.72
C GLU A 174 -6.25 -14.50 4.09
N THR A 175 -5.42 -14.84 3.10
CA THR A 175 -4.03 -15.24 3.32
C THR A 175 -3.19 -14.05 3.82
N VAL A 176 -3.33 -12.88 3.22
CA VAL A 176 -2.58 -11.67 3.64
C VAL A 176 -3.07 -11.13 5.00
N ARG A 177 -4.34 -11.33 5.34
CA ARG A 177 -4.93 -10.83 6.60
C ARG A 177 -4.60 -11.68 7.83
N LYS A 178 -4.12 -12.91 7.66
CA LYS A 178 -3.87 -13.86 8.78
C LYS A 178 -2.62 -13.58 9.61
N SER A 179 -1.95 -12.44 9.39
CA SER A 179 -0.78 -12.03 10.20
C SER A 179 -1.18 -11.22 11.42
#